data_2b6514fefa64a995d05804ea75eaa2e8
#
_entry.id   2b6514fefa64a995d05804ea75eaa2e8
#
_cell.length_a   1.000
_cell.length_b   1.000
_cell.length_c   1.000
_cell.angle_alpha   90.00
_cell.angle_beta   90.00
_cell.angle_gamma   90.00
#
_symmetry.space_group_name_H-M   'P 1'
#
loop_
_entity.id
_entity.type
_entity.pdbx_description
1 polymer ?
#
loop_
_entity_poly.entity_id
_entity_poly.type
_entity_poly.pdbx_seq_one_letter_code
_entity_poly.pdbx_strand_id
1 'polypeptide(L)'
;MQFIKNGPDIPEHLIQEHEEGRVVFFCGAGISYPAGLPDFKGLVDGIYATLSTRCIEIEQQVYDKAQYDATLDLLERRIPGQRMAVRTALMDVLKPKLRKKGATETHAALLQLAKSRDNAVRLVTTNFDRIFHRLMARAKPAIAAFPAPLLPVPKNSRWNGVVYLHGLLPDVPDETALNRLVLSSGDFGLAYLTERWAARFVSELFRNYVVCFVGYSINDPVLRYMMDALAADRMLGEVTPQAYALADVQAGQEKHKRIEWEAKGVAPILYEVPAGTHDHSALHGTLKVWAETYRDGVRGRERIVVDYALTRPMGSTRQDDFVGRMLWALSHDSGLPAKRFADHDPVPSLEWLESLSEERYRHPDLSRFGVAPKQRRDAKLEFSLTRRPAPYTHAPWMMLVNVGVGGGQWDDVMFHIARWLIRHLDDPALIWWLVKRGGQLHDRLAWLIELRLDELARLERDGKADELDSIRANAPKAIPGPFMRTIWRLLLAGRVKVPGRDYDLSHWPERFKRYGLTPSLRLELREMLVPRVLMRQPYRWGEVERTAEPQRLKDLVDWEI
;
A
#
# COMPACT_ATOMS: atom_id res chain seq x y z
N MET A 1 0.08 -0.55 -4.26
CA MET A 1 -1.03 -1.48 -3.90
C MET A 1 -2.33 -1.04 -4.56
N GLN A 2 -3.05 -1.95 -5.19
CA GLN A 2 -4.40 -1.69 -5.71
C GLN A 2 -5.46 -2.06 -4.66
N PHE A 3 -6.37 -1.16 -4.35
CA PHE A 3 -7.48 -1.44 -3.44
C PHE A 3 -8.65 -2.19 -4.13
N ILE A 4 -8.80 -2.02 -5.43
CA ILE A 4 -9.84 -2.68 -6.25
C ILE A 4 -9.23 -3.15 -7.58
N LYS A 5 -9.91 -4.09 -8.23
CA LYS A 5 -9.56 -4.52 -9.58
C LYS A 5 -9.60 -3.34 -10.57
N ASN A 6 -8.61 -3.24 -11.44
CA ASN A 6 -8.42 -2.13 -12.39
C ASN A 6 -8.33 -0.74 -11.73
N GLY A 7 -8.10 -0.68 -10.43
CA GLY A 7 -7.86 0.59 -9.72
C GLY A 7 -6.43 1.09 -9.88
N PRO A 8 -6.19 2.37 -9.55
CA PRO A 8 -4.83 2.90 -9.48
C PRO A 8 -3.97 2.12 -8.49
N ASP A 9 -2.70 1.91 -8.86
CA ASP A 9 -1.72 1.26 -8.00
C ASP A 9 -1.09 2.30 -7.07
N ILE A 10 -1.64 2.41 -5.85
CA ILE A 10 -1.19 3.37 -4.84
C ILE A 10 0.20 2.97 -4.33
N PRO A 11 1.22 3.86 -4.45
CA PRO A 11 2.55 3.59 -3.93
C PRO A 11 2.52 3.32 -2.43
N GLU A 12 3.28 2.35 -1.99
CA GLU A 12 3.30 1.99 -0.57
C GLU A 12 3.83 3.07 0.33
N HIS A 13 4.81 3.82 -0.16
CA HIS A 13 5.27 5.01 0.55
C HIS A 13 4.12 6.00 0.82
N LEU A 14 3.21 6.23 -0.16
CA LEU A 14 2.06 7.08 0.05
C LEU A 14 1.09 6.50 1.09
N ILE A 15 0.88 5.18 1.08
CA ILE A 15 0.02 4.51 2.08
C ILE A 15 0.62 4.65 3.48
N GLN A 16 1.93 4.48 3.60
CA GLN A 16 2.62 4.63 4.87
C GLN A 16 2.54 6.07 5.39
N GLU A 17 2.88 7.05 4.56
CA GLU A 17 2.76 8.47 4.91
C GLU A 17 1.32 8.84 5.33
N HIS A 18 0.33 8.21 4.68
CA HIS A 18 -1.08 8.36 5.04
C HIS A 18 -1.39 7.76 6.42
N GLU A 19 -0.94 6.56 6.71
CA GLU A 19 -1.10 5.91 8.02
C GLU A 19 -0.47 6.74 9.16
N GLU A 20 0.63 7.43 8.86
CA GLU A 20 1.34 8.31 9.80
C GLU A 20 0.72 9.73 9.88
N GLY A 21 -0.37 9.98 9.14
CA GLY A 21 -1.08 11.26 9.15
C GLY A 21 -0.33 12.41 8.48
N ARG A 22 0.64 12.10 7.60
CA ARG A 22 1.44 13.10 6.87
C ARG A 22 0.94 13.39 5.46
N VAL A 23 -0.11 12.71 4.98
CA VAL A 23 -0.72 12.98 3.68
C VAL A 23 -1.83 14.00 3.80
N VAL A 24 -1.83 14.97 2.90
CA VAL A 24 -2.94 15.89 2.68
C VAL A 24 -3.51 15.68 1.29
N PHE A 25 -4.80 15.34 1.23
CA PHE A 25 -5.53 15.27 -0.02
C PHE A 25 -5.90 16.68 -0.50
N PHE A 26 -5.47 16.98 -1.71
CA PHE A 26 -5.74 18.25 -2.38
C PHE A 26 -6.77 18.02 -3.50
N CYS A 27 -7.99 18.51 -3.31
CA CYS A 27 -9.16 18.10 -4.05
C CYS A 27 -9.60 19.15 -5.08
N GLY A 28 -9.71 18.73 -6.35
CA GLY A 28 -10.19 19.55 -7.47
C GLY A 28 -11.58 19.13 -7.95
N ALA A 29 -12.04 19.72 -9.05
CA ALA A 29 -13.42 19.61 -9.56
C ALA A 29 -13.85 18.17 -9.89
N GLY A 30 -12.93 17.31 -10.30
CA GLY A 30 -13.22 15.92 -10.68
C GLY A 30 -13.87 15.08 -9.59
N ILE A 31 -13.64 15.40 -8.30
CA ILE A 31 -14.28 14.67 -7.20
C ILE A 31 -15.79 14.93 -7.12
N SER A 32 -16.26 16.06 -7.67
CA SER A 32 -17.66 16.48 -7.64
C SER A 32 -18.47 16.02 -8.87
N TYR A 33 -17.81 15.35 -9.82
CA TYR A 33 -18.44 14.81 -11.02
C TYR A 33 -19.60 13.84 -10.72
N PRO A 34 -19.50 12.91 -9.74
CA PRO A 34 -20.62 12.06 -9.37
C PRO A 34 -21.87 12.84 -8.90
N ALA A 35 -21.68 14.03 -8.34
CA ALA A 35 -22.77 14.92 -7.95
C ALA A 35 -23.34 15.75 -9.12
N GLY A 36 -22.83 15.52 -10.34
CA GLY A 36 -23.27 16.20 -11.55
C GLY A 36 -22.77 17.63 -11.69
N LEU A 37 -21.66 17.97 -11.01
CA LEU A 37 -20.98 19.25 -11.16
C LEU A 37 -19.96 19.15 -12.30
N PRO A 38 -19.77 20.24 -13.07
CA PRO A 38 -18.84 20.28 -14.19
C PRO A 38 -17.39 20.43 -13.74
N ASP A 39 -16.46 20.16 -14.66
CA ASP A 39 -15.09 20.65 -14.61
C ASP A 39 -15.01 22.16 -14.86
N PHE A 40 -13.80 22.73 -14.87
CA PHE A 40 -13.65 24.18 -15.05
C PHE A 40 -14.11 24.66 -16.43
N LYS A 41 -13.89 23.86 -17.47
CA LYS A 41 -14.41 24.15 -18.80
C LYS A 41 -15.93 24.20 -18.82
N GLY A 42 -16.55 23.12 -18.36
CA GLY A 42 -18.02 23.04 -18.28
C GLY A 42 -18.63 24.08 -17.35
N LEU A 43 -17.88 24.56 -16.34
CA LEU A 43 -18.27 25.68 -15.49
C LEU A 43 -18.38 26.98 -16.30
N VAL A 44 -17.35 27.27 -17.12
CA VAL A 44 -17.37 28.45 -18.00
C VAL A 44 -18.55 28.38 -18.98
N ASP A 45 -18.72 27.25 -19.65
CA ASP A 45 -19.81 27.00 -20.59
C ASP A 45 -21.19 27.23 -19.90
N GLY A 46 -21.34 26.69 -18.68
CA GLY A 46 -22.55 26.86 -17.87
C GLY A 46 -22.82 28.30 -17.48
N ILE A 47 -21.80 29.09 -17.16
CA ILE A 47 -21.93 30.52 -16.84
C ILE A 47 -22.39 31.28 -18.07
N TYR A 48 -21.77 31.07 -19.24
CA TYR A 48 -22.22 31.73 -20.47
C TYR A 48 -23.68 31.39 -20.83
N ALA A 49 -24.06 30.13 -20.67
CA ALA A 49 -25.44 29.66 -20.89
C ALA A 49 -26.43 30.33 -19.90
N THR A 50 -26.09 30.40 -18.61
CA THR A 50 -26.92 30.98 -17.56
C THR A 50 -27.13 32.49 -17.79
N LEU A 51 -26.08 33.18 -18.25
CA LEU A 51 -26.13 34.60 -18.59
C LEU A 51 -26.73 34.89 -19.97
N SER A 52 -27.10 33.82 -20.72
CA SER A 52 -27.62 33.93 -22.08
C SER A 52 -26.76 34.81 -23.00
N THR A 53 -25.43 34.71 -22.81
CA THR A 53 -24.46 35.50 -23.58
C THR A 53 -23.53 34.54 -24.37
N ARG A 54 -22.86 35.10 -25.39
CA ARG A 54 -21.90 34.34 -26.21
C ARG A 54 -20.49 34.91 -26.01
N CYS A 55 -19.48 34.07 -26.19
CA CYS A 55 -18.09 34.49 -26.27
C CYS A 55 -17.92 35.48 -27.41
N ILE A 56 -17.27 36.61 -27.15
CA ILE A 56 -16.72 37.46 -28.20
C ILE A 56 -15.35 36.93 -28.64
N GLU A 57 -14.84 37.44 -29.75
CA GLU A 57 -13.62 36.93 -30.36
C GLU A 57 -12.43 36.82 -29.39
N ILE A 58 -12.18 37.86 -28.60
CA ILE A 58 -11.06 37.85 -27.63
C ILE A 58 -11.27 36.81 -26.50
N GLU A 59 -12.50 36.63 -26.04
CA GLU A 59 -12.84 35.61 -25.04
C GLU A 59 -12.69 34.23 -25.62
N GLN A 60 -13.09 34.00 -26.89
CA GLN A 60 -12.95 32.75 -27.59
C GLN A 60 -11.46 32.36 -27.79
N GLN A 61 -10.61 33.29 -28.16
CA GLN A 61 -9.19 33.06 -28.33
C GLN A 61 -8.51 32.58 -27.03
N VAL A 62 -8.92 33.09 -25.90
CA VAL A 62 -8.42 32.71 -24.57
C VAL A 62 -9.02 31.37 -24.12
N TYR A 63 -10.30 31.17 -24.38
CA TYR A 63 -11.01 29.94 -24.11
C TYR A 63 -10.41 28.75 -24.88
N ASP A 64 -10.10 28.91 -26.17
CA ASP A 64 -9.50 27.88 -27.02
C ASP A 64 -8.08 27.48 -26.55
N LYS A 65 -7.40 28.37 -25.83
CA LYS A 65 -6.12 28.11 -25.17
C LYS A 65 -6.28 27.47 -23.77
N ALA A 66 -7.50 27.08 -23.40
CA ALA A 66 -7.85 26.56 -22.06
C ALA A 66 -7.50 27.52 -20.89
N GLN A 67 -7.47 28.86 -21.16
CA GLN A 67 -7.27 29.87 -20.13
C GLN A 67 -8.62 30.34 -19.58
N TYR A 68 -9.32 29.45 -18.90
CA TYR A 68 -10.70 29.64 -18.44
C TYR A 68 -10.83 30.74 -17.39
N ASP A 69 -9.82 30.92 -16.54
CA ASP A 69 -9.72 32.01 -15.58
C ASP A 69 -9.67 33.40 -16.27
N ALA A 70 -8.88 33.48 -17.33
CA ALA A 70 -8.81 34.73 -18.14
C ALA A 70 -10.09 34.95 -18.95
N THR A 71 -10.72 33.90 -19.45
CA THR A 71 -12.03 34.01 -20.13
C THR A 71 -13.08 34.63 -19.22
N LEU A 72 -13.14 34.17 -17.95
CA LEU A 72 -14.07 34.73 -16.96
C LEU A 72 -13.72 36.16 -16.55
N ASP A 73 -12.45 36.53 -16.49
CA ASP A 73 -12.00 37.90 -16.21
C ASP A 73 -12.46 38.87 -17.30
N LEU A 74 -12.35 38.49 -18.57
CA LEU A 74 -12.87 39.29 -19.69
C LEU A 74 -14.39 39.41 -19.65
N LEU A 75 -15.08 38.31 -19.35
CA LEU A 75 -16.54 38.32 -19.22
C LEU A 75 -17.00 39.22 -18.07
N GLU A 76 -16.38 39.14 -16.87
CA GLU A 76 -16.69 39.99 -15.71
C GLU A 76 -16.58 41.49 -16.06
N ARG A 77 -15.65 41.87 -16.92
CA ARG A 77 -15.46 43.27 -17.33
C ARG A 77 -16.46 43.74 -18.36
N ARG A 78 -17.03 42.84 -19.16
CA ARG A 78 -17.86 43.16 -20.32
C ARG A 78 -19.34 43.19 -20.04
N ILE A 79 -19.86 42.32 -19.18
CA ILE A 79 -21.31 42.16 -19.04
C ILE A 79 -21.93 43.16 -18.06
N PRO A 80 -23.25 43.51 -18.23
CA PRO A 80 -23.99 44.25 -17.22
C PRO A 80 -24.02 43.50 -15.89
N GLY A 81 -23.84 44.23 -14.80
CA GLY A 81 -23.70 43.61 -13.46
C GLY A 81 -22.31 43.05 -13.16
N GLN A 82 -21.44 43.09 -14.16
CA GLN A 82 -19.99 42.79 -14.01
C GLN A 82 -19.73 41.51 -13.19
N ARG A 83 -18.79 41.59 -12.25
CA ARG A 83 -18.35 40.51 -11.38
C ARG A 83 -19.51 39.78 -10.66
N MET A 84 -20.52 40.53 -10.17
CA MET A 84 -21.62 39.94 -9.44
C MET A 84 -22.55 39.08 -10.31
N ALA A 85 -22.78 39.46 -11.57
CA ALA A 85 -23.58 38.65 -12.48
C ALA A 85 -22.95 37.30 -12.77
N VAL A 86 -21.61 37.26 -13.04
CA VAL A 86 -20.84 36.02 -13.27
C VAL A 86 -20.86 35.11 -12.03
N ARG A 87 -20.67 35.70 -10.84
CA ARG A 87 -20.60 34.95 -9.60
C ARG A 87 -21.96 34.46 -9.10
N THR A 88 -23.02 35.14 -9.44
CA THR A 88 -24.37 34.64 -9.21
C THR A 88 -24.68 33.46 -10.16
N ALA A 89 -24.30 33.58 -11.45
CA ALA A 89 -24.42 32.47 -12.39
C ALA A 89 -23.59 31.24 -11.97
N LEU A 90 -22.39 31.46 -11.40
CA LEU A 90 -21.56 30.39 -10.80
C LEU A 90 -22.34 29.59 -9.74
N MET A 91 -23.10 30.28 -8.85
CA MET A 91 -23.89 29.59 -7.83
C MET A 91 -24.97 28.69 -8.45
N ASP A 92 -25.57 29.12 -9.57
CA ASP A 92 -26.60 28.34 -10.25
C ASP A 92 -26.00 27.10 -10.94
N VAL A 93 -24.86 27.25 -11.59
CA VAL A 93 -24.15 26.14 -12.26
C VAL A 93 -23.66 25.11 -11.26
N LEU A 94 -23.20 25.54 -10.09
CA LEU A 94 -22.63 24.64 -9.07
C LEU A 94 -23.66 24.08 -8.06
N LYS A 95 -24.94 23.96 -8.47
CA LYS A 95 -25.97 23.26 -7.68
C LYS A 95 -25.85 21.76 -7.79
N PRO A 96 -25.37 21.04 -6.74
CA PRO A 96 -25.12 19.61 -6.83
C PRO A 96 -26.42 18.80 -6.82
N LYS A 97 -26.45 17.73 -7.62
CA LYS A 97 -27.55 16.75 -7.68
C LYS A 97 -27.41 15.68 -6.59
N LEU A 98 -27.58 16.07 -5.33
CA LEU A 98 -27.31 15.24 -4.15
C LEU A 98 -28.21 14.00 -4.01
N ARG A 99 -29.33 13.93 -4.73
CA ARG A 99 -30.22 12.75 -4.74
C ARG A 99 -29.70 11.62 -5.63
N LYS A 100 -28.72 11.90 -6.51
CA LYS A 100 -28.11 10.88 -7.36
C LYS A 100 -27.33 9.90 -6.48
N LYS A 101 -27.49 8.60 -6.72
CA LYS A 101 -26.75 7.55 -6.02
C LYS A 101 -25.25 7.78 -6.17
N GLY A 102 -24.51 7.75 -5.08
CA GLY A 102 -23.05 7.95 -5.07
C GLY A 102 -22.60 9.41 -5.09
N ALA A 103 -23.50 10.40 -5.19
CA ALA A 103 -23.16 11.82 -5.36
C ALA A 103 -22.19 12.39 -4.32
N THR A 104 -22.22 11.87 -3.10
CA THR A 104 -21.38 12.37 -1.99
C THR A 104 -20.37 11.32 -1.49
N GLU A 105 -20.35 10.13 -2.08
CA GLU A 105 -19.51 9.02 -1.57
C GLU A 105 -18.02 9.34 -1.64
N THR A 106 -17.56 9.97 -2.72
CA THR A 106 -16.16 10.36 -2.89
C THR A 106 -15.74 11.41 -1.86
N HIS A 107 -16.58 12.41 -1.61
CA HIS A 107 -16.31 13.42 -0.59
C HIS A 107 -16.29 12.82 0.82
N ALA A 108 -17.20 11.89 1.12
CA ALA A 108 -17.20 11.18 2.40
C ALA A 108 -15.95 10.31 2.58
N ALA A 109 -15.52 9.61 1.52
CA ALA A 109 -14.30 8.84 1.51
C ALA A 109 -13.07 9.72 1.76
N LEU A 110 -12.96 10.85 1.06
CA LEU A 110 -11.85 11.80 1.23
C LEU A 110 -11.83 12.43 2.63
N LEU A 111 -12.97 12.78 3.22
CA LEU A 111 -13.03 13.21 4.62
C LEU A 111 -12.57 12.15 5.59
N GLN A 112 -12.90 10.89 5.32
CA GLN A 112 -12.45 9.77 6.13
C GLN A 112 -10.94 9.55 6.00
N LEU A 113 -10.39 9.62 4.79
CA LEU A 113 -8.95 9.51 4.53
C LEU A 113 -8.17 10.71 5.10
N ALA A 114 -8.74 11.91 5.06
CA ALA A 114 -8.14 13.11 5.62
C ALA A 114 -8.10 13.14 7.16
N LYS A 115 -8.80 12.21 7.81
CA LYS A 115 -8.86 12.10 9.26
C LYS A 115 -7.72 11.21 9.75
N SER A 116 -6.75 11.81 10.44
CA SER A 116 -5.63 11.08 11.04
C SER A 116 -6.06 10.21 12.24
N ARG A 117 -5.17 9.36 12.73
CA ARG A 117 -5.43 8.46 13.87
C ARG A 117 -5.73 9.21 15.18
N ASP A 118 -5.22 10.41 15.33
CA ASP A 118 -5.51 11.34 16.42
C ASP A 118 -6.77 12.21 16.20
N ASN A 119 -7.59 11.85 15.22
CA ASN A 119 -8.85 12.49 14.86
C ASN A 119 -8.72 13.91 14.29
N ALA A 120 -7.54 14.37 13.93
CA ALA A 120 -7.40 15.65 13.22
C ALA A 120 -7.72 15.47 11.74
N VAL A 121 -8.52 16.38 11.18
CA VAL A 121 -8.87 16.41 9.75
C VAL A 121 -7.99 17.42 9.03
N ARG A 122 -7.34 17.02 7.94
CA ARG A 122 -6.52 17.89 7.12
C ARG A 122 -6.80 17.64 5.65
N LEU A 123 -7.60 18.51 5.05
CA LEU A 123 -7.99 18.44 3.65
C LEU A 123 -8.00 19.82 3.03
N VAL A 124 -7.55 19.93 1.79
CA VAL A 124 -7.60 21.16 0.99
C VAL A 124 -8.48 20.92 -0.22
N THR A 125 -9.31 21.87 -0.56
CA THR A 125 -10.05 21.87 -1.82
C THR A 125 -10.01 23.24 -2.48
N THR A 126 -9.99 23.26 -3.81
CA THR A 126 -10.21 24.46 -4.63
C THR A 126 -11.64 24.57 -5.12
N ASN A 127 -12.47 23.57 -4.84
CA ASN A 127 -13.87 23.58 -5.22
C ASN A 127 -14.65 24.60 -4.41
N PHE A 128 -15.54 25.30 -5.08
CA PHE A 128 -16.45 26.26 -4.46
C PHE A 128 -17.69 25.61 -3.86
N ASP A 129 -18.02 24.37 -4.27
CA ASP A 129 -19.24 23.68 -3.87
C ASP A 129 -19.30 23.39 -2.37
N ARG A 130 -20.51 23.17 -1.86
CA ARG A 130 -20.77 22.97 -0.44
C ARG A 130 -20.88 21.51 -0.02
N ILE A 131 -20.44 20.55 -0.85
CA ILE A 131 -20.64 19.12 -0.54
C ILE A 131 -19.87 18.74 0.73
N PHE A 132 -18.58 19.07 0.82
CA PHE A 132 -17.82 18.85 2.06
C PHE A 132 -18.46 19.57 3.26
N HIS A 133 -18.86 20.84 3.10
CA HIS A 133 -19.49 21.61 4.17
C HIS A 133 -20.76 20.93 4.72
N ARG A 134 -21.60 20.39 3.85
CA ARG A 134 -22.82 19.65 4.23
C ARG A 134 -22.52 18.33 4.93
N LEU A 135 -21.47 17.62 4.54
CA LEU A 135 -21.03 16.40 5.20
C LEU A 135 -20.44 16.69 6.58
N MET A 136 -19.63 17.74 6.69
CA MET A 136 -19.03 18.17 7.95
C MET A 136 -20.06 18.63 8.98
N ALA A 137 -21.14 19.28 8.55
CA ALA A 137 -22.23 19.70 9.44
C ALA A 137 -22.91 18.52 10.17
N ARG A 138 -22.77 17.29 9.65
CA ARG A 138 -23.29 16.05 10.26
C ARG A 138 -22.26 15.32 11.12
N ALA A 139 -21.00 15.76 11.07
CA ALA A 139 -19.90 15.11 11.80
C ALA A 139 -19.91 15.47 13.29
N LYS A 140 -19.56 14.48 14.12
CA LYS A 140 -19.33 14.66 15.56
C LYS A 140 -17.96 14.08 15.92
N PRO A 141 -17.02 14.88 16.45
CA PRO A 141 -17.09 16.33 16.69
C PRO A 141 -17.18 17.15 15.38
N ALA A 142 -17.57 18.41 15.49
CA ALA A 142 -17.66 19.31 14.35
C ALA A 142 -16.29 19.55 13.71
N ILE A 143 -16.25 19.51 12.37
CA ILE A 143 -15.04 19.75 11.59
C ILE A 143 -15.03 21.22 11.16
N ALA A 144 -13.92 21.93 11.40
CA ALA A 144 -13.80 23.32 11.03
C ALA A 144 -13.68 23.51 9.50
N ALA A 145 -14.25 24.61 9.00
CA ALA A 145 -14.08 25.05 7.61
C ALA A 145 -13.27 26.35 7.58
N PHE A 146 -12.29 26.42 6.70
CA PHE A 146 -11.40 27.58 6.53
C PHE A 146 -11.52 28.10 5.10
N PRO A 147 -12.53 28.93 4.80
CA PRO A 147 -12.62 29.57 3.49
C PRO A 147 -11.61 30.71 3.35
N ALA A 148 -10.96 30.81 2.20
CA ALA A 148 -10.06 31.90 1.88
C ALA A 148 -10.74 33.29 2.07
N PRO A 149 -9.96 34.33 2.42
CA PRO A 149 -8.50 34.35 2.59
C PRO A 149 -8.02 33.96 4.00
N LEU A 150 -8.91 33.59 4.92
CA LEU A 150 -8.58 33.26 6.32
C LEU A 150 -8.14 31.80 6.44
N LEU A 151 -6.89 31.53 6.10
CA LEU A 151 -6.34 30.19 6.08
C LEU A 151 -5.59 29.86 7.37
N PRO A 152 -5.61 28.58 7.82
CA PRO A 152 -4.81 28.13 8.96
C PRO A 152 -3.32 28.04 8.58
N VAL A 153 -2.45 28.01 9.59
CA VAL A 153 -1.06 27.65 9.35
C VAL A 153 -0.98 26.14 9.11
N PRO A 154 -0.42 25.67 7.99
CA PRO A 154 -0.40 24.24 7.64
C PRO A 154 0.67 23.48 8.43
N LYS A 155 0.47 23.38 9.75
CA LYS A 155 1.31 22.61 10.70
C LYS A 155 0.43 21.70 11.54
N ASN A 156 0.93 20.54 11.88
CA ASN A 156 0.19 19.50 12.62
C ASN A 156 -0.53 20.01 13.88
N SER A 157 0.12 20.88 14.63
CA SER A 157 -0.42 21.41 15.89
C SER A 157 -1.44 22.55 15.74
N ARG A 158 -1.61 23.09 14.52
CA ARG A 158 -2.38 24.31 14.29
C ARG A 158 -3.47 24.21 13.23
N TRP A 159 -3.62 23.03 12.62
CA TRP A 159 -4.60 22.82 11.57
C TRP A 159 -5.41 21.55 11.80
N ASN A 160 -6.71 21.74 11.98
CA ASN A 160 -7.70 20.67 12.04
C ASN A 160 -8.99 21.16 11.37
N GLY A 161 -9.20 20.74 10.12
CA GLY A 161 -10.36 21.10 9.32
C GLY A 161 -10.11 21.10 7.82
N VAL A 162 -11.11 21.52 7.07
CA VAL A 162 -11.10 21.61 5.60
C VAL A 162 -10.82 23.03 5.16
N VAL A 163 -9.81 23.21 4.33
CA VAL A 163 -9.43 24.47 3.71
C VAL A 163 -10.10 24.58 2.33
N TYR A 164 -10.84 25.65 2.12
CA TYR A 164 -11.37 26.04 0.80
C TYR A 164 -10.45 27.14 0.23
N LEU A 165 -9.42 26.70 -0.47
CA LEU A 165 -8.32 27.58 -0.89
C LEU A 165 -8.78 28.70 -1.85
N HIS A 166 -9.83 28.48 -2.62
CA HIS A 166 -10.39 29.50 -3.52
C HIS A 166 -11.71 30.07 -3.04
N GLY A 167 -12.07 29.80 -1.79
CA GLY A 167 -13.33 30.25 -1.19
C GLY A 167 -14.43 29.21 -1.23
N LEU A 168 -15.52 29.50 -0.56
CA LEU A 168 -16.70 28.65 -0.41
C LEU A 168 -17.94 29.44 -0.81
N LEU A 169 -18.79 28.88 -1.67
CA LEU A 169 -20.05 29.49 -2.05
C LEU A 169 -20.97 29.71 -0.83
N PRO A 170 -21.62 30.87 -0.69
CA PRO A 170 -22.63 31.09 0.34
C PRO A 170 -23.90 30.27 0.05
N ASP A 171 -24.76 30.07 1.05
CA ASP A 171 -26.06 29.39 0.86
C ASP A 171 -27.07 30.26 0.09
N VAL A 172 -26.99 31.53 0.31
CA VAL A 172 -27.80 32.58 -0.38
C VAL A 172 -26.84 33.59 -0.99
N PRO A 173 -27.20 34.28 -2.06
CA PRO A 173 -26.33 35.29 -2.66
C PRO A 173 -25.92 36.35 -1.62
N ASP A 174 -24.60 36.42 -1.40
CA ASP A 174 -23.94 37.39 -0.51
C ASP A 174 -22.78 38.03 -1.26
N GLU A 175 -22.86 39.32 -1.47
CA GLU A 175 -21.90 40.08 -2.27
C GLU A 175 -20.48 39.97 -1.70
N THR A 176 -20.34 40.07 -0.39
CA THR A 176 -19.04 40.02 0.27
C THR A 176 -18.40 38.63 0.10
N ALA A 177 -19.18 37.56 0.32
CA ALA A 177 -18.71 36.20 0.16
C ALA A 177 -18.36 35.88 -1.30
N LEU A 178 -19.19 36.28 -2.26
CA LEU A 178 -18.99 36.08 -3.68
C LEU A 178 -17.76 36.83 -4.20
N ASN A 179 -17.51 38.05 -3.72
CA ASN A 179 -16.32 38.81 -4.10
C ASN A 179 -15.00 38.26 -3.58
N ARG A 180 -15.03 37.41 -2.56
CA ARG A 180 -13.83 36.72 -2.01
C ARG A 180 -13.44 35.43 -2.75
N LEU A 181 -14.26 34.96 -3.70
CA LEU A 181 -13.95 33.77 -4.47
C LEU A 181 -12.78 34.04 -5.45
N VAL A 182 -11.86 33.10 -5.55
CA VAL A 182 -10.74 33.13 -6.50
C VAL A 182 -11.16 32.40 -7.77
N LEU A 183 -11.71 33.15 -8.74
CA LEU A 183 -12.36 32.61 -9.93
C LEU A 183 -11.73 33.11 -11.23
N SER A 184 -11.51 34.41 -11.37
CA SER A 184 -10.95 35.06 -12.56
C SER A 184 -9.43 35.23 -12.45
N SER A 185 -8.75 35.48 -13.57
CA SER A 185 -7.29 35.68 -13.59
C SER A 185 -6.84 36.84 -12.70
N GLY A 186 -7.65 37.88 -12.54
CA GLY A 186 -7.40 38.95 -11.57
C GLY A 186 -7.37 38.44 -10.13
N ASP A 187 -8.29 37.53 -9.76
CA ASP A 187 -8.32 36.94 -8.43
C ASP A 187 -7.09 36.05 -8.18
N PHE A 188 -6.71 35.26 -9.18
CA PHE A 188 -5.48 34.44 -9.09
C PHE A 188 -4.25 35.34 -8.94
N GLY A 189 -4.16 36.43 -9.72
CA GLY A 189 -3.09 37.41 -9.59
C GLY A 189 -3.02 38.00 -8.18
N LEU A 190 -4.14 38.35 -7.60
CA LEU A 190 -4.21 38.86 -6.23
C LEU A 190 -3.77 37.83 -5.21
N ALA A 191 -4.34 36.61 -5.26
CA ALA A 191 -4.11 35.54 -4.28
C ALA A 191 -2.69 34.96 -4.32
N TYR A 192 -2.13 34.78 -5.52
CA TYR A 192 -0.86 34.08 -5.72
C TYR A 192 0.33 35.01 -5.95
N LEU A 193 0.13 36.19 -6.55
CA LEU A 193 1.25 37.06 -6.95
C LEU A 193 1.34 38.31 -6.09
N THR A 194 0.25 39.03 -5.85
CA THR A 194 0.26 40.32 -5.17
C THR A 194 0.26 40.16 -3.65
N GLU A 195 -0.83 39.64 -3.08
CA GLU A 195 -0.96 39.40 -1.63
C GLU A 195 -0.28 38.12 -1.20
N ARG A 196 -0.16 37.15 -2.11
CA ARG A 196 0.57 35.88 -1.99
C ARG A 196 0.08 34.98 -0.86
N TRP A 197 -1.10 35.17 -0.31
CA TRP A 197 -1.58 34.33 0.79
C TRP A 197 -1.81 32.88 0.35
N ALA A 198 -2.32 32.64 -0.88
CA ALA A 198 -2.49 31.30 -1.43
C ALA A 198 -1.14 30.64 -1.72
N ALA A 199 -0.20 31.37 -2.35
CA ALA A 199 1.14 30.86 -2.62
C ALA A 199 1.88 30.49 -1.33
N ARG A 200 1.81 31.34 -0.28
CA ARG A 200 2.44 31.04 1.03
C ARG A 200 1.84 29.80 1.68
N PHE A 201 0.51 29.66 1.65
CA PHE A 201 -0.16 28.49 2.19
C PHE A 201 0.28 27.21 1.46
N VAL A 202 0.31 27.22 0.13
CA VAL A 202 0.74 26.10 -0.70
C VAL A 202 2.19 25.74 -0.42
N SER A 203 3.11 26.72 -0.40
CA SER A 203 4.53 26.49 -0.10
C SER A 203 4.71 25.81 1.27
N GLU A 204 4.08 26.34 2.31
CA GLU A 204 4.14 25.75 3.66
C GLU A 204 3.49 24.35 3.72
N LEU A 205 2.41 24.13 2.96
CA LEU A 205 1.76 22.83 2.86
C LEU A 205 2.72 21.77 2.30
N PHE A 206 3.38 22.06 1.19
CA PHE A 206 4.30 21.13 0.52
C PHE A 206 5.60 20.91 1.29
N ARG A 207 6.01 21.83 2.17
CA ARG A 207 7.15 21.61 3.06
C ARG A 207 6.85 20.63 4.20
N ASN A 208 5.61 20.61 4.66
CA ASN A 208 5.24 19.88 5.87
C ASN A 208 4.52 18.55 5.61
N TYR A 209 3.95 18.36 4.40
CA TYR A 209 3.11 17.22 4.08
C TYR A 209 3.43 16.61 2.71
N VAL A 210 3.12 15.35 2.57
CA VAL A 210 2.98 14.68 1.28
C VAL A 210 1.63 15.07 0.69
N VAL A 211 1.64 15.79 -0.42
CA VAL A 211 0.40 16.24 -1.08
C VAL A 211 -0.05 15.22 -2.12
N CYS A 212 -1.30 14.81 -2.04
CA CYS A 212 -1.93 13.92 -3.02
C CYS A 212 -3.09 14.63 -3.72
N PHE A 213 -2.88 14.99 -4.99
CA PHE A 213 -3.89 15.62 -5.83
C PHE A 213 -4.95 14.61 -6.26
N VAL A 214 -6.23 14.98 -6.12
CA VAL A 214 -7.39 14.17 -6.49
C VAL A 214 -8.39 14.99 -7.29
N GLY A 215 -8.75 14.52 -8.48
CA GLY A 215 -9.73 15.20 -9.33
C GLY A 215 -9.19 16.44 -10.04
N TYR A 216 -7.90 16.45 -10.35
CA TYR A 216 -7.24 17.47 -11.17
C TYR A 216 -6.88 16.95 -12.55
N SER A 217 -7.06 17.78 -13.55
CA SER A 217 -6.42 17.62 -14.86
C SER A 217 -5.04 18.29 -14.85
N ILE A 218 -4.11 17.78 -15.64
CA ILE A 218 -2.77 18.37 -15.78
C ILE A 218 -2.82 19.80 -16.35
N ASN A 219 -3.86 20.10 -17.12
CA ASN A 219 -4.08 21.41 -17.75
C ASN A 219 -4.90 22.37 -16.86
N ASP A 220 -5.18 21.99 -15.63
CA ASP A 220 -5.93 22.85 -14.71
C ASP A 220 -5.11 24.13 -14.43
N PRO A 221 -5.70 25.34 -14.67
CA PRO A 221 -5.00 26.60 -14.39
C PRO A 221 -4.55 26.72 -12.93
N VAL A 222 -5.35 26.20 -12.00
CA VAL A 222 -5.04 26.18 -10.57
C VAL A 222 -3.72 25.45 -10.31
N LEU A 223 -3.57 24.26 -10.93
CA LEU A 223 -2.35 23.48 -10.79
C LEU A 223 -1.12 24.24 -11.32
N ARG A 224 -1.28 25.00 -12.42
CA ARG A 224 -0.19 25.85 -12.97
C ARG A 224 0.28 26.88 -11.95
N TYR A 225 -0.62 27.68 -11.37
CA TYR A 225 -0.24 28.69 -10.38
C TYR A 225 0.44 28.10 -9.14
N MET A 226 -0.02 26.93 -8.69
CA MET A 226 0.62 26.23 -7.58
C MET A 226 2.02 25.71 -7.93
N MET A 227 2.17 25.11 -9.10
CA MET A 227 3.48 24.55 -9.53
C MET A 227 4.52 25.64 -9.78
N ASP A 228 4.11 26.78 -10.31
CA ASP A 228 5.00 27.94 -10.50
C ASP A 228 5.49 28.49 -9.14
N ALA A 229 4.62 28.55 -8.15
CA ALA A 229 5.02 28.95 -6.79
C ALA A 229 6.01 27.97 -6.16
N LEU A 230 5.80 26.67 -6.33
CA LEU A 230 6.70 25.62 -5.82
C LEU A 230 8.03 25.55 -6.59
N ALA A 231 8.02 25.84 -7.90
CA ALA A 231 9.24 25.88 -8.68
C ALA A 231 10.20 26.97 -8.16
N ALA A 232 9.65 28.14 -7.78
CA ALA A 232 10.42 29.20 -7.17
C ALA A 232 11.06 28.77 -5.83
N ASP A 233 10.34 28.04 -4.98
CA ASP A 233 10.86 27.52 -3.71
C ASP A 233 11.99 26.50 -3.92
N ARG A 234 11.86 25.60 -4.91
CA ARG A 234 12.91 24.64 -5.27
C ARG A 234 14.19 25.30 -5.75
N MET A 235 14.09 26.41 -6.49
CA MET A 235 15.26 27.22 -6.91
C MET A 235 16.02 27.80 -5.71
N LEU A 236 15.35 27.98 -4.59
CA LEU A 236 15.95 28.43 -3.32
C LEU A 236 16.57 27.29 -2.50
N GLY A 237 16.59 26.05 -3.05
CA GLY A 237 17.19 24.89 -2.40
C GLY A 237 16.27 24.20 -1.36
N GLU A 238 14.99 24.53 -1.33
CA GLU A 238 14.03 23.91 -0.43
C GLU A 238 13.74 22.46 -0.88
N VAL A 239 13.90 21.51 0.05
CA VAL A 239 13.56 20.11 -0.17
C VAL A 239 12.14 19.87 0.30
N THR A 240 11.26 19.49 -0.63
CA THR A 240 9.87 19.16 -0.32
C THR A 240 9.62 17.65 -0.44
N PRO A 241 8.72 17.07 0.36
CA PRO A 241 8.22 15.71 0.16
C PRO A 241 7.70 15.49 -1.28
N GLN A 242 7.77 14.25 -1.77
CA GLN A 242 7.23 13.91 -3.08
C GLN A 242 5.72 14.13 -3.12
N ALA A 243 5.24 14.92 -4.07
CA ALA A 243 3.81 15.06 -4.33
C ALA A 243 3.30 14.00 -5.30
N TYR A 244 2.05 13.59 -5.15
CA TYR A 244 1.39 12.58 -5.99
C TYR A 244 0.12 13.15 -6.63
N ALA A 245 -0.30 12.57 -7.76
CA ALA A 245 -1.58 12.87 -8.38
C ALA A 245 -2.26 11.60 -8.86
N LEU A 246 -3.52 11.41 -8.49
CA LEU A 246 -4.38 10.39 -9.09
C LEU A 246 -4.84 10.91 -10.46
N ALA A 247 -4.25 10.38 -11.53
CA ALA A 247 -4.41 10.88 -12.89
C ALA A 247 -5.00 9.84 -13.82
N ASP A 248 -5.98 10.26 -14.60
CA ASP A 248 -6.57 9.44 -15.65
C ASP A 248 -5.63 9.28 -16.85
N VAL A 249 -5.72 8.11 -17.50
CA VAL A 249 -4.96 7.81 -18.69
C VAL A 249 -5.77 6.93 -19.64
N GLN A 250 -5.59 7.13 -20.93
CA GLN A 250 -6.10 6.19 -21.94
C GLN A 250 -5.05 5.10 -22.20
N ALA A 251 -5.52 3.90 -22.55
CA ALA A 251 -4.65 2.78 -22.86
C ALA A 251 -3.59 3.15 -23.90
N GLY A 252 -2.33 2.84 -23.60
CA GLY A 252 -1.18 3.15 -24.45
C GLY A 252 -0.58 4.55 -24.30
N GLN A 253 -1.16 5.43 -23.47
CA GLN A 253 -0.67 6.79 -23.24
C GLN A 253 0.06 6.95 -21.90
N GLU A 254 0.27 5.87 -21.15
CA GLU A 254 0.79 5.89 -19.77
C GLU A 254 2.15 6.58 -19.68
N LYS A 255 3.04 6.27 -20.63
CA LYS A 255 4.40 6.85 -20.67
C LYS A 255 4.36 8.37 -20.89
N HIS A 256 3.54 8.83 -21.82
CA HIS A 256 3.39 10.24 -22.11
C HIS A 256 2.82 10.99 -20.92
N LYS A 257 1.72 10.47 -20.36
CA LYS A 257 1.05 11.06 -19.20
C LYS A 257 1.96 11.14 -17.98
N ARG A 258 2.79 10.12 -17.78
CA ARG A 258 3.79 10.11 -16.70
C ARG A 258 4.80 11.25 -16.87
N ILE A 259 5.37 11.40 -18.06
CA ILE A 259 6.35 12.47 -18.35
C ILE A 259 5.73 13.86 -18.12
N GLU A 260 4.48 14.07 -18.53
CA GLU A 260 3.78 15.35 -18.34
C GLU A 260 3.67 15.75 -16.84
N TRP A 261 3.31 14.80 -15.97
CA TRP A 261 3.20 15.04 -14.53
C TRP A 261 4.57 15.18 -13.86
N GLU A 262 5.50 14.31 -14.20
CA GLU A 262 6.87 14.34 -13.66
C GLU A 262 7.59 15.64 -14.01
N ALA A 263 7.36 16.19 -15.21
CA ALA A 263 7.87 17.51 -15.60
C ALA A 263 7.39 18.64 -14.68
N LYS A 264 6.24 18.46 -14.03
CA LYS A 264 5.73 19.39 -13.01
C LYS A 264 6.21 19.03 -11.59
N GLY A 265 7.02 17.97 -11.43
CA GLY A 265 7.54 17.51 -10.15
C GLY A 265 6.50 16.76 -9.30
N VAL A 266 5.48 16.18 -9.93
CA VAL A 266 4.43 15.39 -9.31
C VAL A 266 4.48 13.97 -9.84
N ALA A 267 4.51 12.96 -8.96
CA ALA A 267 4.47 11.56 -9.35
C ALA A 267 3.02 11.13 -9.66
N PRO A 268 2.68 10.74 -10.89
CA PRO A 268 1.34 10.32 -11.22
C PRO A 268 1.07 8.89 -10.78
N ILE A 269 -0.10 8.69 -10.21
CA ILE A 269 -0.71 7.39 -9.93
C ILE A 269 -1.80 7.21 -10.97
N LEU A 270 -1.46 6.47 -12.03
CA LEU A 270 -2.31 6.37 -13.21
C LEU A 270 -3.44 5.35 -13.01
N TYR A 271 -4.63 5.67 -13.51
CA TYR A 271 -5.74 4.74 -13.67
C TYR A 271 -6.35 4.90 -15.07
N GLU A 272 -6.77 3.79 -15.65
CA GLU A 272 -7.27 3.76 -17.01
C GLU A 272 -8.73 4.25 -17.07
N VAL A 273 -9.01 5.11 -18.04
CA VAL A 273 -10.35 5.56 -18.40
C VAL A 273 -10.61 5.12 -19.85
N PRO A 274 -11.72 4.38 -20.12
CA PRO A 274 -12.02 3.94 -21.47
C PRO A 274 -12.14 5.12 -22.46
N ALA A 275 -11.58 4.94 -23.65
CA ALA A 275 -11.57 6.00 -24.67
C ALA A 275 -13.00 6.49 -24.99
N GLY A 276 -13.16 7.81 -25.07
CA GLY A 276 -14.46 8.45 -25.35
C GLY A 276 -15.45 8.45 -24.18
N THR A 277 -15.04 8.03 -22.98
CA THR A 277 -15.86 8.08 -21.78
C THR A 277 -15.27 9.04 -20.74
N HIS A 278 -16.10 9.40 -19.77
CA HIS A 278 -15.70 10.10 -18.53
C HIS A 278 -15.93 9.18 -17.33
N ASP A 279 -15.59 7.90 -17.46
CA ASP A 279 -15.77 6.93 -16.40
C ASP A 279 -14.58 6.92 -15.44
N HIS A 280 -14.70 7.67 -14.36
CA HIS A 280 -13.73 7.69 -13.26
C HIS A 280 -14.11 6.74 -12.10
N SER A 281 -14.91 5.71 -12.36
CA SER A 281 -15.37 4.75 -11.34
C SER A 281 -14.19 4.05 -10.64
N ALA A 282 -13.11 3.76 -11.35
CA ALA A 282 -11.88 3.18 -10.79
C ALA A 282 -11.27 4.08 -9.69
N LEU A 283 -11.22 5.41 -9.91
CA LEU A 283 -10.77 6.37 -8.90
C LEU A 283 -11.71 6.39 -7.70
N HIS A 284 -13.00 6.59 -7.95
CA HIS A 284 -14.01 6.73 -6.89
C HIS A 284 -14.13 5.45 -6.04
N GLY A 285 -14.10 4.28 -6.71
CA GLY A 285 -14.11 2.98 -6.04
C GLY A 285 -12.86 2.75 -5.18
N THR A 286 -11.69 3.09 -5.69
CA THR A 286 -10.42 2.99 -4.94
C THR A 286 -10.45 3.85 -3.67
N LEU A 287 -10.84 5.13 -3.79
CA LEU A 287 -10.93 6.02 -2.64
C LEU A 287 -11.91 5.50 -1.57
N LYS A 288 -13.04 4.94 -2.01
CA LYS A 288 -14.03 4.35 -1.11
C LYS A 288 -13.46 3.16 -0.34
N VAL A 289 -12.90 2.17 -1.03
CA VAL A 289 -12.35 0.97 -0.40
C VAL A 289 -11.13 1.30 0.47
N TRP A 290 -10.28 2.23 0.03
CA TRP A 290 -9.17 2.73 0.84
C TRP A 290 -9.68 3.36 2.13
N ALA A 291 -10.69 4.25 2.04
CA ALA A 291 -11.27 4.90 3.22
C ALA A 291 -11.91 3.89 4.19
N GLU A 292 -12.63 2.90 3.68
CA GLU A 292 -13.22 1.83 4.50
C GLU A 292 -12.16 1.00 5.21
N THR A 293 -11.12 0.60 4.46
CA THR A 293 -9.99 -0.18 5.02
C THR A 293 -9.25 0.63 6.08
N TYR A 294 -8.99 1.91 5.81
CA TYR A 294 -8.32 2.81 6.75
C TYR A 294 -9.16 3.05 8.01
N ARG A 295 -10.46 3.33 7.86
CA ARG A 295 -11.39 3.53 8.98
C ARG A 295 -11.41 2.34 9.93
N ASP A 296 -11.49 1.15 9.36
CA ASP A 296 -11.60 -0.08 10.13
C ASP A 296 -10.24 -0.54 10.68
N GLY A 297 -9.15 0.07 10.25
CA GLY A 297 -7.79 -0.18 10.73
C GLY A 297 -7.40 -1.65 10.58
N VAL A 298 -6.99 -2.29 11.68
CA VAL A 298 -6.58 -3.70 11.69
C VAL A 298 -7.69 -4.62 11.17
N ARG A 299 -8.94 -4.38 11.54
CA ARG A 299 -10.09 -5.17 11.05
C ARG A 299 -10.29 -5.07 9.54
N GLY A 300 -9.99 -3.91 8.95
CA GLY A 300 -9.98 -3.74 7.50
C GLY A 300 -8.94 -4.63 6.82
N ARG A 301 -7.75 -4.75 7.42
CA ARG A 301 -6.70 -5.65 6.95
C ARG A 301 -7.06 -7.12 7.17
N GLU A 302 -7.64 -7.47 8.31
CA GLU A 302 -8.13 -8.83 8.57
C GLU A 302 -9.19 -9.26 7.56
N ARG A 303 -10.06 -8.34 7.10
CA ARG A 303 -11.03 -8.62 6.02
C ARG A 303 -10.34 -9.01 4.72
N ILE A 304 -9.31 -8.28 4.30
CA ILE A 304 -8.52 -8.63 3.12
C ILE A 304 -7.98 -10.06 3.24
N VAL A 305 -7.49 -10.42 4.41
CA VAL A 305 -7.00 -11.79 4.66
C VAL A 305 -8.13 -12.82 4.50
N VAL A 306 -9.29 -12.57 5.08
CA VAL A 306 -10.44 -13.50 4.97
C VAL A 306 -10.89 -13.65 3.52
N ASP A 307 -10.94 -12.56 2.77
CA ASP A 307 -11.40 -12.55 1.38
C ASP A 307 -10.46 -13.32 0.44
N TYR A 308 -9.16 -13.32 0.71
CA TYR A 308 -8.16 -13.86 -0.22
C TYR A 308 -7.34 -15.05 0.31
N ALA A 309 -7.42 -15.42 1.57
CA ALA A 309 -6.59 -16.50 2.15
C ALA A 309 -6.68 -17.82 1.37
N LEU A 310 -7.86 -18.14 0.86
CA LEU A 310 -8.12 -19.37 0.09
C LEU A 310 -7.96 -19.21 -1.43
N THR A 311 -7.71 -17.98 -1.89
CA THR A 311 -7.50 -17.71 -3.31
C THR A 311 -6.09 -18.13 -3.72
N ARG A 312 -5.94 -18.77 -4.88
CA ARG A 312 -4.63 -19.18 -5.37
C ARG A 312 -3.81 -17.96 -5.81
N PRO A 313 -2.61 -17.74 -5.24
CA PRO A 313 -1.79 -16.56 -5.52
C PRO A 313 -1.43 -16.38 -6.99
N MET A 314 -1.26 -17.48 -7.73
CA MET A 314 -0.96 -17.45 -9.17
C MET A 314 -2.02 -16.73 -10.01
N GLY A 315 -3.25 -16.56 -9.49
CA GLY A 315 -4.31 -15.79 -10.14
C GLY A 315 -4.16 -14.29 -10.01
N SER A 316 -3.20 -13.79 -9.24
CA SER A 316 -2.93 -12.35 -9.11
C SER A 316 -2.33 -11.79 -10.39
N THR A 317 -2.87 -10.67 -10.86
CA THR A 317 -2.46 -10.01 -12.10
C THR A 317 -2.17 -8.53 -11.87
N ARG A 318 -1.69 -7.83 -12.90
CA ARG A 318 -1.54 -6.37 -12.80
C ARG A 318 -2.87 -5.63 -12.68
N GLN A 319 -3.94 -6.22 -13.22
CA GLN A 319 -5.29 -5.65 -13.16
C GLN A 319 -5.98 -5.92 -11.82
N ASP A 320 -5.58 -7.01 -11.16
CA ASP A 320 -6.10 -7.38 -9.84
C ASP A 320 -4.98 -7.96 -8.97
N ASP A 321 -4.21 -7.07 -8.35
CA ASP A 321 -3.09 -7.45 -7.50
C ASP A 321 -3.55 -7.76 -6.06
N PHE A 322 -4.32 -8.83 -5.91
CA PHE A 322 -4.76 -9.26 -4.58
C PHE A 322 -3.62 -9.83 -3.74
N VAL A 323 -2.53 -10.33 -4.35
CA VAL A 323 -1.33 -10.76 -3.60
C VAL A 323 -0.67 -9.55 -2.96
N GLY A 324 -0.52 -8.43 -3.67
CA GLY A 324 -0.03 -7.18 -3.07
C GLY A 324 -0.90 -6.70 -1.91
N ARG A 325 -2.23 -6.80 -2.03
CA ARG A 325 -3.17 -6.49 -0.92
C ARG A 325 -2.94 -7.39 0.29
N MET A 326 -2.79 -8.71 0.07
CA MET A 326 -2.51 -9.67 1.13
C MET A 326 -1.19 -9.38 1.85
N LEU A 327 -0.11 -9.14 1.10
CA LEU A 327 1.19 -8.81 1.67
C LEU A 327 1.14 -7.56 2.52
N TRP A 328 0.48 -6.52 2.01
CA TRP A 328 0.25 -5.31 2.79
C TRP A 328 -0.58 -5.57 4.05
N ALA A 329 -1.63 -6.37 3.96
CA ALA A 329 -2.45 -6.72 5.12
C ALA A 329 -1.66 -7.52 6.15
N LEU A 330 -0.94 -8.56 5.72
CA LEU A 330 -0.16 -9.43 6.57
C LEU A 330 1.00 -8.72 7.29
N SER A 331 1.57 -7.68 6.67
CA SER A 331 2.72 -6.95 7.23
C SER A 331 2.38 -5.94 8.32
N HIS A 332 1.16 -5.93 8.84
CA HIS A 332 0.79 -5.03 9.94
C HIS A 332 1.52 -5.40 11.23
N ASP A 333 2.12 -4.42 11.89
CA ASP A 333 2.99 -4.54 13.08
C ASP A 333 2.33 -5.24 14.28
N SER A 334 0.99 -5.15 14.39
CA SER A 334 0.25 -5.87 15.44
C SER A 334 0.24 -7.39 15.27
N GLY A 335 0.64 -7.93 14.11
CA GLY A 335 0.56 -9.35 13.79
C GLY A 335 -0.86 -9.93 13.68
N LEU A 336 -1.92 -9.17 13.98
CA LEU A 336 -3.30 -9.70 14.00
C LEU A 336 -3.80 -10.21 12.63
N PRO A 337 -3.54 -9.52 11.50
CA PRO A 337 -3.89 -10.08 10.18
C PRO A 337 -3.12 -11.36 9.86
N ALA A 338 -1.84 -11.43 10.23
CA ALA A 338 -1.04 -12.65 10.07
C ALA A 338 -1.55 -13.79 10.97
N LYS A 339 -2.00 -13.46 12.19
CA LYS A 339 -2.70 -14.40 13.07
C LYS A 339 -3.98 -14.91 12.40
N ARG A 340 -4.80 -14.02 11.84
CA ARG A 340 -6.03 -14.39 11.13
C ARG A 340 -5.77 -15.33 9.96
N PHE A 341 -4.68 -15.11 9.22
CA PHE A 341 -4.24 -15.99 8.15
C PHE A 341 -3.81 -17.37 8.67
N ALA A 342 -3.00 -17.40 9.73
CA ALA A 342 -2.52 -18.64 10.34
C ALA A 342 -3.64 -19.50 10.91
N ASP A 343 -4.65 -18.86 11.50
CA ASP A 343 -5.80 -19.51 12.15
C ASP A 343 -6.97 -19.75 11.17
N HIS A 344 -6.82 -19.36 9.90
CA HIS A 344 -7.90 -19.52 8.91
C HIS A 344 -8.26 -21.00 8.71
N ASP A 345 -9.56 -21.27 8.58
CA ASP A 345 -10.10 -22.61 8.32
C ASP A 345 -11.05 -22.55 7.10
N PRO A 346 -10.78 -23.36 6.04
CA PRO A 346 -9.65 -24.26 5.88
C PRO A 346 -8.29 -23.54 5.77
N VAL A 347 -7.19 -24.30 5.91
CA VAL A 347 -5.83 -23.78 5.91
C VAL A 347 -5.48 -23.14 4.55
N PRO A 348 -4.96 -21.92 4.52
CA PRO A 348 -4.47 -21.32 3.29
C PRO A 348 -3.39 -22.17 2.61
N SER A 349 -3.43 -22.27 1.28
CA SER A 349 -2.51 -23.08 0.50
C SER A 349 -1.04 -22.68 0.72
N LEU A 350 -0.15 -23.67 0.72
CA LEU A 350 1.31 -23.45 0.78
C LEU A 350 1.84 -22.65 -0.43
N GLU A 351 1.07 -22.54 -1.53
CA GLU A 351 1.44 -21.72 -2.69
C GLU A 351 1.68 -20.25 -2.31
N TRP A 352 1.08 -19.74 -1.23
CA TRP A 352 1.33 -18.40 -0.71
C TRP A 352 2.79 -18.18 -0.33
N LEU A 353 3.54 -19.24 0.02
CA LEU A 353 4.93 -19.13 0.42
C LEU A 353 5.83 -18.57 -0.70
N GLU A 354 5.58 -18.98 -1.94
CA GLU A 354 6.32 -18.42 -3.09
C GLU A 354 5.99 -16.94 -3.30
N SER A 355 4.71 -16.58 -3.23
CA SER A 355 4.29 -15.17 -3.38
C SER A 355 4.84 -14.27 -2.28
N LEU A 356 4.92 -14.76 -1.04
CA LEU A 356 5.55 -14.04 0.07
C LEU A 356 7.05 -13.82 -0.14
N SER A 357 7.70 -14.60 -1.02
CA SER A 357 9.13 -14.52 -1.31
C SER A 357 9.48 -13.93 -2.69
N GLU A 358 8.49 -13.60 -3.51
CA GLU A 358 8.71 -13.01 -4.85
C GLU A 358 9.32 -11.61 -4.79
N GLU A 359 10.29 -11.36 -5.67
CA GLU A 359 11.03 -10.10 -5.71
C GLU A 359 10.13 -8.88 -6.03
N ARG A 360 9.11 -9.04 -6.86
CA ARG A 360 8.18 -7.96 -7.22
C ARG A 360 7.41 -7.38 -6.02
N TYR A 361 7.30 -8.15 -4.94
CA TYR A 361 6.66 -7.72 -3.70
C TYR A 361 7.65 -7.23 -2.65
N ARG A 362 8.94 -7.21 -2.99
CA ARG A 362 9.95 -6.60 -2.13
C ARG A 362 9.94 -5.10 -2.33
N HIS A 363 9.73 -4.41 -1.25
CA HIS A 363 9.68 -2.98 -1.28
C HIS A 363 11.05 -2.39 -1.02
N PRO A 364 11.47 -1.39 -1.83
CA PRO A 364 12.68 -0.63 -1.54
C PRO A 364 12.55 0.18 -0.25
N ASP A 365 11.33 0.45 0.19
CA ASP A 365 11.04 1.11 1.46
C ASP A 365 10.71 0.09 2.55
N LEU A 366 11.69 -0.13 3.41
CA LEU A 366 11.58 -1.07 4.53
C LEU A 366 10.92 -0.48 5.77
N SER A 367 10.53 0.79 5.76
CA SER A 367 9.90 1.44 6.90
C SER A 367 8.57 0.78 7.28
N ARG A 368 7.86 0.25 6.31
CA ARG A 368 6.67 -0.59 6.46
C ARG A 368 6.91 -1.85 7.33
N PHE A 369 8.15 -2.32 7.38
CA PHE A 369 8.58 -3.44 8.22
C PHE A 369 9.32 -2.97 9.48
N GLY A 370 9.14 -1.71 9.86
CA GLY A 370 9.76 -1.12 11.05
C GLY A 370 11.18 -0.62 10.84
N VAL A 371 11.67 -0.56 9.60
CA VAL A 371 13.01 -0.05 9.30
C VAL A 371 12.95 1.40 8.88
N ALA A 372 13.72 2.25 9.55
CA ALA A 372 13.81 3.64 9.17
C ALA A 372 14.45 3.81 7.77
N PRO A 373 13.89 4.66 6.89
CA PRO A 373 14.41 4.86 5.54
C PRO A 373 15.88 5.26 5.47
N LYS A 374 16.39 5.92 6.50
CA LYS A 374 17.80 6.35 6.60
C LYS A 374 18.78 5.18 6.69
N GLN A 375 18.30 3.99 7.06
CA GLN A 375 19.11 2.79 7.24
C GLN A 375 19.14 1.89 5.99
N ARG A 376 18.59 2.35 4.86
CA ARG A 376 18.50 1.57 3.61
C ARG A 376 19.81 0.98 3.13
N ARG A 377 20.96 1.60 3.41
CA ARG A 377 22.27 1.12 2.96
C ARG A 377 22.78 -0.08 3.74
N ASP A 378 22.36 -0.22 5.00
CA ASP A 378 22.92 -1.19 5.94
C ASP A 378 21.89 -2.18 6.48
N ALA A 379 20.62 -1.85 6.39
CA ALA A 379 19.55 -2.69 6.91
C ALA A 379 19.17 -3.78 5.89
N LYS A 380 19.87 -4.88 5.97
CA LYS A 380 19.46 -6.13 5.35
C LYS A 380 18.49 -6.83 6.27
N LEU A 381 17.28 -6.33 6.32
CA LEU A 381 16.21 -6.97 7.06
C LEU A 381 15.68 -8.11 6.21
N GLU A 382 16.30 -9.23 6.37
CA GLU A 382 15.88 -10.45 5.72
C GLU A 382 15.20 -11.34 6.73
N PHE A 383 13.92 -11.59 6.53
CA PHE A 383 13.29 -12.69 7.19
C PHE A 383 13.72 -13.98 6.49
N SER A 384 14.28 -14.88 7.26
CA SER A 384 14.66 -16.19 6.78
C SER A 384 14.08 -17.28 7.69
N LEU A 385 13.36 -18.22 7.09
CA LEU A 385 12.96 -19.46 7.76
C LEU A 385 14.16 -20.40 7.98
N THR A 386 15.27 -20.12 7.30
CA THR A 386 16.48 -20.93 7.36
C THR A 386 17.68 -20.07 7.72
N ARG A 387 18.65 -20.65 8.44
CA ARG A 387 19.99 -20.07 8.56
C ARG A 387 20.82 -20.50 7.37
N ARG A 388 21.52 -19.55 6.75
CA ARG A 388 22.52 -19.88 5.76
C ARG A 388 23.90 -19.95 6.41
N PRO A 389 24.66 -21.02 6.17
CA PRO A 389 26.07 -20.99 6.48
C PRO A 389 26.81 -19.98 5.60
N ALA A 390 27.87 -19.34 6.14
CA ALA A 390 28.78 -18.55 5.33
C ALA A 390 29.30 -19.36 4.13
N PRO A 391 29.46 -18.82 2.92
CA PRO A 391 29.42 -17.39 2.57
C PRO A 391 28.06 -16.86 2.13
N TYR A 392 26.99 -17.58 2.30
CA TYR A 392 25.65 -17.19 1.84
C TYR A 392 25.03 -16.17 2.80
N THR A 393 25.55 -14.95 2.76
CA THR A 393 25.06 -13.85 3.60
C THR A 393 23.81 -13.17 3.05
N HIS A 394 23.43 -13.48 1.80
CA HIS A 394 22.32 -12.81 1.10
C HIS A 394 21.42 -13.83 0.46
N ALA A 395 20.47 -14.31 1.21
CA ALA A 395 19.36 -14.96 0.60
C ALA A 395 18.27 -13.94 0.34
N PRO A 396 17.70 -13.93 -0.85
CA PRO A 396 16.49 -13.24 -1.11
C PRO A 396 15.36 -14.02 -0.44
N TRP A 397 15.00 -13.64 0.75
CA TRP A 397 13.97 -14.27 1.54
C TRP A 397 12.80 -13.34 1.68
N MET A 398 11.73 -13.84 2.28
CA MET A 398 10.63 -12.96 2.69
C MET A 398 11.17 -11.83 3.56
N MET A 399 10.92 -10.61 3.15
CA MET A 399 11.17 -9.43 3.96
C MET A 399 9.87 -9.06 4.65
N LEU A 400 9.56 -9.71 5.76
CA LEU A 400 8.34 -9.47 6.51
C LEU A 400 8.60 -8.97 7.92
N VAL A 401 9.84 -8.54 8.23
CA VAL A 401 10.19 -8.38 9.62
C VAL A 401 11.08 -7.23 9.92
N ASN A 402 10.76 -6.57 11.00
CA ASN A 402 11.67 -5.75 11.76
C ASN A 402 12.63 -6.65 12.55
N VAL A 403 13.90 -6.64 12.19
CA VAL A 403 14.95 -7.25 13.00
C VAL A 403 15.42 -6.22 14.01
N GLY A 404 14.97 -6.34 15.24
CA GLY A 404 15.50 -5.53 16.32
C GLY A 404 17.01 -5.66 16.47
N VAL A 405 17.64 -4.69 17.11
CA VAL A 405 19.05 -4.71 17.43
C VAL A 405 19.37 -5.98 18.21
N GLY A 406 19.99 -6.95 17.55
CA GLY A 406 20.29 -8.25 18.18
C GLY A 406 20.15 -9.46 17.24
N GLY A 407 19.79 -9.25 15.99
CA GLY A 407 19.78 -10.24 14.93
C GLY A 407 18.97 -11.51 15.24
N GLY A 408 17.84 -11.70 14.59
CA GLY A 408 17.13 -12.97 14.61
C GLY A 408 15.93 -13.05 15.55
N GLN A 409 15.42 -11.95 16.03
CA GLN A 409 14.10 -11.96 16.69
C GLN A 409 13.02 -11.78 15.64
N TRP A 410 12.08 -12.73 15.58
CA TRP A 410 10.86 -12.56 14.82
C TRP A 410 9.90 -11.61 15.55
N ASP A 411 9.23 -10.81 14.77
CA ASP A 411 8.05 -10.09 15.23
C ASP A 411 6.80 -11.01 15.24
N ASP A 412 5.68 -10.46 15.65
CA ASP A 412 4.42 -11.20 15.71
C ASP A 412 3.93 -11.67 14.33
N VAL A 413 4.22 -10.91 13.27
CA VAL A 413 3.87 -11.31 11.90
C VAL A 413 4.55 -12.63 11.56
N MET A 414 5.85 -12.70 11.80
CA MET A 414 6.62 -13.88 11.46
C MET A 414 6.31 -15.09 12.33
N PHE A 415 6.05 -14.84 13.60
CA PHE A 415 5.58 -15.88 14.49
C PHE A 415 4.30 -16.54 13.94
N HIS A 416 3.34 -15.73 13.47
CA HIS A 416 2.10 -16.25 12.93
C HIS A 416 2.26 -16.90 11.55
N ILE A 417 3.10 -16.37 10.67
CA ILE A 417 3.45 -17.05 9.41
C ILE A 417 4.07 -18.43 9.68
N ALA A 418 4.96 -18.54 10.66
CA ALA A 418 5.52 -19.82 11.07
C ALA A 418 4.44 -20.76 11.63
N ARG A 419 3.47 -20.27 12.41
CA ARG A 419 2.31 -21.06 12.86
C ARG A 419 1.47 -21.58 11.69
N TRP A 420 1.30 -20.81 10.63
CA TRP A 420 0.67 -21.31 9.41
C TRP A 420 1.50 -22.43 8.78
N LEU A 421 2.84 -22.29 8.69
CA LEU A 421 3.71 -23.28 8.09
C LEU A 421 3.68 -24.63 8.84
N ILE A 422 3.57 -24.64 10.17
CA ILE A 422 3.46 -25.91 10.92
C ILE A 422 2.16 -26.67 10.67
N ARG A 423 1.18 -26.07 10.01
CA ARG A 423 -0.03 -26.76 9.52
C ARG A 423 0.20 -27.49 8.19
N HIS A 424 1.43 -27.45 7.66
CA HIS A 424 1.87 -28.09 6.41
C HIS A 424 3.06 -29.05 6.60
N LEU A 425 3.24 -29.59 7.80
CA LEU A 425 4.42 -30.42 8.10
C LEU A 425 4.50 -31.71 7.27
N ASP A 426 3.38 -32.21 6.76
CA ASP A 426 3.33 -33.39 5.86
C ASP A 426 3.41 -32.99 4.36
N ASP A 427 3.57 -31.71 4.05
CA ASP A 427 3.67 -31.25 2.66
C ASP A 427 5.15 -31.29 2.20
N PRO A 428 5.50 -32.15 1.23
CA PRO A 428 6.88 -32.21 0.72
C PRO A 428 7.32 -30.90 0.05
N ALA A 429 6.38 -30.07 -0.43
CA ALA A 429 6.69 -28.77 -1.01
C ALA A 429 7.29 -27.80 0.01
N LEU A 430 6.91 -27.89 1.30
CA LEU A 430 7.54 -27.09 2.36
C LEU A 430 9.01 -27.49 2.56
N ILE A 431 9.30 -28.80 2.62
CA ILE A 431 10.68 -29.29 2.70
C ILE A 431 11.49 -28.85 1.50
N TRP A 432 10.93 -28.99 0.29
CA TRP A 432 11.56 -28.54 -0.95
C TRP A 432 11.90 -27.04 -0.90
N TRP A 433 10.95 -26.22 -0.49
CA TRP A 433 11.15 -24.79 -0.36
C TRP A 433 12.29 -24.44 0.62
N LEU A 434 12.31 -25.09 1.78
CA LEU A 434 13.35 -24.89 2.80
C LEU A 434 14.73 -25.31 2.30
N VAL A 435 14.81 -26.46 1.64
CA VAL A 435 16.06 -27.03 1.11
C VAL A 435 16.63 -26.13 0.01
N LYS A 436 15.80 -25.73 -0.94
CA LYS A 436 16.18 -24.85 -2.04
C LYS A 436 16.78 -23.53 -1.55
N ARG A 437 16.43 -23.11 -0.35
CA ARG A 437 16.93 -21.86 0.26
C ARG A 437 18.07 -22.06 1.27
N GLY A 438 18.67 -23.22 1.32
CA GLY A 438 19.86 -23.49 2.11
C GLY A 438 19.63 -24.33 3.36
N GLY A 439 18.40 -24.70 3.66
CA GLY A 439 18.05 -25.83 4.51
C GLY A 439 18.29 -25.75 6.01
N GLN A 440 18.92 -24.72 6.54
CA GLN A 440 19.08 -24.59 7.99
C GLN A 440 17.88 -23.86 8.59
N LEU A 441 17.15 -24.53 9.49
CA LEU A 441 15.97 -23.95 10.13
C LEU A 441 16.35 -22.78 11.04
N HIS A 442 15.55 -21.72 10.98
CA HIS A 442 15.63 -20.64 11.97
C HIS A 442 15.22 -21.17 13.35
N ASP A 443 15.86 -20.68 14.42
CA ASP A 443 15.67 -21.19 15.79
C ASP A 443 14.21 -21.18 16.26
N ARG A 444 13.48 -20.11 15.93
CA ARG A 444 12.05 -19.99 16.28
C ARG A 444 11.17 -20.97 15.51
N LEU A 445 11.42 -21.17 14.20
CA LEU A 445 10.69 -22.15 13.41
C LEU A 445 10.98 -23.57 13.91
N ALA A 446 12.25 -23.87 14.16
CA ALA A 446 12.65 -25.16 14.70
C ALA A 446 11.94 -25.45 16.03
N TRP A 447 11.91 -24.49 16.93
CA TRP A 447 11.20 -24.61 18.21
C TRP A 447 9.70 -24.87 18.02
N LEU A 448 9.02 -24.16 17.11
CA LEU A 448 7.60 -24.38 16.82
C LEU A 448 7.35 -25.77 16.23
N ILE A 449 8.23 -26.26 15.37
CA ILE A 449 8.13 -27.62 14.81
C ILE A 449 8.34 -28.66 15.92
N GLU A 450 9.33 -28.50 16.80
CA GLU A 450 9.55 -29.38 17.95
C GLU A 450 8.31 -29.46 18.83
N LEU A 451 7.78 -28.29 19.24
CA LEU A 451 6.56 -28.25 20.07
C LEU A 451 5.41 -29.00 19.41
N ARG A 452 5.23 -28.83 18.10
CA ARG A 452 4.14 -29.48 17.37
C ARG A 452 4.34 -30.99 17.29
N LEU A 453 5.56 -31.45 17.01
CA LEU A 453 5.87 -32.88 16.97
C LEU A 453 5.71 -33.53 18.34
N ASP A 454 6.10 -32.86 19.41
CA ASP A 454 5.95 -33.35 20.78
C ASP A 454 4.46 -33.38 21.20
N GLU A 455 3.67 -32.40 20.82
CA GLU A 455 2.22 -32.37 21.02
C GLU A 455 1.56 -33.57 20.33
N LEU A 456 1.85 -33.80 19.06
CA LEU A 456 1.31 -34.94 18.30
C LEU A 456 1.73 -36.27 18.92
N ALA A 457 3.00 -36.42 19.32
CA ALA A 457 3.46 -37.62 19.99
C ALA A 457 2.81 -37.88 21.35
N ARG A 458 2.44 -36.81 22.06
CA ARG A 458 1.67 -36.90 23.30
C ARG A 458 0.22 -37.33 23.03
N LEU A 459 -0.47 -36.70 22.06
CA LEU A 459 -1.83 -37.08 21.67
C LEU A 459 -1.93 -38.54 21.23
N GLU A 460 -0.94 -39.02 20.47
CA GLU A 460 -0.86 -40.42 20.04
C GLU A 460 -0.66 -41.39 21.25
N ARG A 461 0.24 -41.02 22.16
CA ARG A 461 0.54 -41.84 23.36
C ARG A 461 -0.66 -41.90 24.32
N ASP A 462 -1.37 -40.78 24.48
CA ASP A 462 -2.52 -40.66 25.38
C ASP A 462 -3.80 -41.24 24.76
N GLY A 463 -3.75 -41.78 23.53
CA GLY A 463 -4.88 -42.40 22.83
C GLY A 463 -5.96 -41.39 22.41
N LYS A 464 -5.65 -40.12 22.27
CA LYS A 464 -6.59 -39.04 21.90
C LYS A 464 -6.87 -39.00 20.40
N ALA A 465 -7.50 -40.08 19.91
CA ALA A 465 -7.81 -40.23 18.47
C ALA A 465 -8.72 -39.11 17.95
N ASP A 466 -9.72 -38.72 18.70
CA ASP A 466 -10.71 -37.68 18.31
C ASP A 466 -10.03 -36.31 18.08
N GLU A 467 -9.06 -35.95 18.94
CA GLU A 467 -8.29 -34.70 18.76
C GLU A 467 -7.42 -34.77 17.51
N LEU A 468 -6.77 -35.90 17.25
CA LEU A 468 -5.97 -36.11 16.03
C LEU A 468 -6.82 -36.06 14.77
N ASP A 469 -8.00 -36.66 14.78
CA ASP A 469 -8.92 -36.67 13.66
C ASP A 469 -9.50 -35.28 13.39
N SER A 470 -9.77 -34.52 14.44
CA SER A 470 -10.15 -33.10 14.29
C SER A 470 -9.03 -32.27 13.64
N ILE A 471 -7.77 -32.49 14.04
CA ILE A 471 -6.62 -31.83 13.40
C ILE A 471 -6.50 -32.24 11.93
N ARG A 472 -6.68 -33.54 11.60
CA ARG A 472 -6.67 -34.03 10.21
C ARG A 472 -7.77 -33.43 9.37
N ALA A 473 -8.97 -33.31 9.92
CA ALA A 473 -10.12 -32.75 9.22
C ALA A 473 -9.89 -31.28 8.85
N ASN A 474 -9.38 -30.49 9.80
CA ASN A 474 -9.18 -29.04 9.61
C ASN A 474 -7.88 -28.68 8.90
N ALA A 475 -6.85 -29.51 9.03
CA ALA A 475 -5.52 -29.31 8.43
C ALA A 475 -4.90 -30.66 8.04
N PRO A 476 -5.31 -31.27 6.92
CA PRO A 476 -4.90 -32.65 6.56
C PRO A 476 -3.40 -32.86 6.51
N LYS A 477 -2.63 -31.81 6.20
CA LYS A 477 -1.16 -31.87 6.13
C LYS A 477 -0.44 -31.44 7.43
N ALA A 478 -1.17 -31.21 8.51
CA ALA A 478 -0.59 -30.79 9.78
C ALA A 478 0.04 -31.95 10.57
N ILE A 479 -0.35 -33.19 10.29
CA ILE A 479 0.16 -34.38 10.95
C ILE A 479 1.12 -35.10 10.01
N PRO A 480 2.44 -34.92 10.16
CA PRO A 480 3.42 -35.54 9.28
C PRO A 480 3.44 -37.05 9.50
N GLY A 481 3.45 -37.81 8.39
CA GLY A 481 3.65 -39.25 8.39
C GLY A 481 5.05 -39.62 8.89
N PRO A 482 5.29 -40.93 9.14
CA PRO A 482 6.58 -41.40 9.72
C PRO A 482 7.83 -40.93 8.96
N PHE A 483 7.74 -40.91 7.63
CA PHE A 483 8.84 -40.44 6.79
C PHE A 483 9.11 -38.94 6.98
N MET A 484 8.08 -38.12 6.92
CA MET A 484 8.21 -36.66 7.10
C MET A 484 8.68 -36.32 8.52
N ARG A 485 8.22 -37.06 9.53
CA ARG A 485 8.73 -36.91 10.92
C ARG A 485 10.23 -37.18 10.99
N THR A 486 10.72 -38.19 10.27
CA THR A 486 12.16 -38.45 10.20
C THR A 486 12.91 -37.29 9.57
N ILE A 487 12.43 -36.74 8.45
CA ILE A 487 13.04 -35.57 7.82
C ILE A 487 13.08 -34.40 8.79
N TRP A 488 11.94 -34.06 9.43
CA TRP A 488 11.90 -32.97 10.39
C TRP A 488 12.87 -33.17 11.55
N ARG A 489 12.96 -34.38 12.10
CA ARG A 489 13.92 -34.68 13.17
C ARG A 489 15.36 -34.49 12.71
N LEU A 490 15.69 -34.85 11.46
CA LEU A 490 17.01 -34.59 10.90
C LEU A 490 17.29 -33.10 10.74
N LEU A 491 16.32 -32.34 10.24
CA LEU A 491 16.45 -30.89 10.12
C LEU A 491 16.65 -30.21 11.49
N LEU A 492 15.92 -30.69 12.51
CA LEU A 492 16.04 -30.23 13.89
C LEU A 492 17.37 -30.67 14.52
N ALA A 493 17.83 -31.87 14.26
CA ALA A 493 19.09 -32.40 14.78
C ALA A 493 20.34 -31.68 14.23
N GLY A 494 20.23 -31.07 13.05
CA GLY A 494 21.27 -30.16 12.54
C GLY A 494 21.47 -28.91 13.38
N ARG A 495 20.51 -28.58 14.24
CA ARG A 495 20.55 -27.42 15.14
C ARG A 495 21.09 -27.76 16.54
N VAL A 496 20.71 -28.90 17.08
CA VAL A 496 21.03 -29.30 18.46
C VAL A 496 21.89 -30.53 18.45
N LYS A 497 23.01 -30.51 19.17
CA LYS A 497 23.76 -31.73 19.49
C LYS A 497 22.89 -32.62 20.37
N VAL A 498 22.37 -33.71 19.80
CA VAL A 498 21.78 -34.77 20.61
C VAL A 498 22.79 -35.88 20.72
N PRO A 499 23.41 -36.08 21.89
CA PRO A 499 24.33 -37.18 22.08
C PRO A 499 23.62 -38.52 21.83
N GLY A 500 24.26 -39.41 21.04
CA GLY A 500 23.82 -40.80 20.88
C GLY A 500 22.67 -41.06 19.89
N ARG A 501 22.26 -40.11 19.06
CA ARG A 501 21.33 -40.40 17.97
C ARG A 501 22.05 -40.42 16.62
N ASP A 502 22.44 -41.60 16.20
CA ASP A 502 22.83 -41.86 14.81
C ASP A 502 21.57 -42.06 13.96
N TYR A 503 21.44 -41.23 12.91
CA TYR A 503 20.37 -41.38 11.94
C TYR A 503 20.87 -42.27 10.80
N ASP A 504 20.19 -43.39 10.60
CA ASP A 504 20.45 -44.25 9.44
C ASP A 504 19.84 -43.61 8.18
N LEU A 505 20.70 -43.13 7.32
CA LEU A 505 20.35 -42.52 6.04
C LEU A 505 20.24 -43.51 4.89
N SER A 506 20.59 -44.79 5.10
CA SER A 506 20.68 -45.81 4.06
C SER A 506 19.39 -46.07 3.29
N HIS A 507 18.23 -45.88 3.93
CA HIS A 507 16.92 -46.12 3.32
C HIS A 507 16.28 -44.87 2.67
N TRP A 508 16.97 -43.76 2.64
CA TRP A 508 16.43 -42.50 2.12
C TRP A 508 16.08 -42.51 0.62
N PRO A 509 16.88 -43.11 -0.29
CA PRO A 509 16.58 -43.11 -1.72
C PRO A 509 15.24 -43.73 -2.06
N GLU A 510 14.91 -44.88 -1.45
CA GLU A 510 13.62 -45.54 -1.70
C GLU A 510 12.43 -44.78 -1.15
N ARG A 511 12.62 -44.17 0.03
CA ARG A 511 11.57 -43.33 0.64
C ARG A 511 11.30 -42.07 -0.18
N PHE A 512 12.36 -41.47 -0.74
CA PHE A 512 12.20 -40.32 -1.64
C PHE A 512 11.42 -40.70 -2.90
N LYS A 513 11.71 -41.82 -3.53
CA LYS A 513 10.94 -42.33 -4.67
C LYS A 513 9.46 -42.53 -4.32
N ARG A 514 9.18 -43.13 -3.18
CA ARG A 514 7.81 -43.39 -2.72
C ARG A 514 6.97 -42.10 -2.56
N TYR A 515 7.58 -41.02 -2.14
CA TYR A 515 6.93 -39.74 -1.97
C TYR A 515 7.05 -38.79 -3.18
N GLY A 516 7.48 -39.31 -4.33
CA GLY A 516 7.57 -38.55 -5.58
C GLY A 516 8.65 -37.45 -5.57
N LEU A 517 9.63 -37.54 -4.66
CA LEU A 517 10.72 -36.59 -4.60
C LEU A 517 11.69 -36.80 -5.76
N THR A 518 12.01 -35.70 -6.44
CA THR A 518 12.90 -35.74 -7.61
C THR A 518 14.38 -35.99 -7.25
N PRO A 519 15.21 -36.45 -8.19
CA PRO A 519 16.65 -36.54 -7.96
C PRO A 519 17.28 -35.20 -7.53
N SER A 520 16.83 -34.09 -8.08
CA SER A 520 17.28 -32.73 -7.67
C SER A 520 17.02 -32.46 -6.19
N LEU A 521 15.81 -32.79 -5.72
CA LEU A 521 15.48 -32.62 -4.31
C LEU A 521 16.33 -33.49 -3.40
N ARG A 522 16.68 -34.72 -3.83
CA ARG A 522 17.60 -35.59 -3.10
C ARG A 522 18.97 -34.97 -2.99
N LEU A 523 19.49 -34.42 -4.08
CA LEU A 523 20.78 -33.75 -4.10
C LEU A 523 20.81 -32.56 -3.17
N GLU A 524 19.77 -31.71 -3.23
CA GLU A 524 19.68 -30.53 -2.36
C GLU A 524 19.50 -30.87 -0.88
N LEU A 525 18.74 -31.90 -0.54
CA LEU A 525 18.67 -32.44 0.82
C LEU A 525 20.03 -32.93 1.32
N ARG A 526 20.81 -33.55 0.46
CA ARG A 526 22.15 -33.99 0.76
C ARG A 526 23.08 -32.80 1.03
N GLU A 527 23.12 -31.82 0.14
CA GLU A 527 23.92 -30.61 0.32
C GLU A 527 23.56 -29.87 1.62
N MET A 528 22.30 -29.93 2.00
CA MET A 528 21.83 -29.39 3.25
C MET A 528 22.29 -30.19 4.48
N LEU A 529 22.36 -31.50 4.38
CA LEU A 529 22.69 -32.37 5.49
C LEU A 529 24.21 -32.47 5.74
N VAL A 530 25.01 -32.37 4.68
CA VAL A 530 26.49 -32.44 4.78
C VAL A 530 27.04 -31.38 5.75
N PRO A 531 26.71 -30.09 5.65
CA PRO A 531 27.18 -29.10 6.60
C PRO A 531 26.74 -29.37 8.05
N ARG A 532 25.60 -30.04 8.25
CA ARG A 532 25.09 -30.37 9.59
C ARG A 532 25.77 -31.54 10.24
N VAL A 533 26.14 -32.53 9.44
CA VAL A 533 27.00 -33.61 9.91
C VAL A 533 28.34 -33.04 10.34
N LEU A 534 28.91 -32.11 9.58
CA LEU A 534 30.16 -31.43 9.93
C LEU A 534 30.01 -30.51 11.16
N MET A 535 28.91 -29.83 11.33
CA MET A 535 28.65 -28.95 12.50
C MET A 535 28.36 -29.71 13.80
N ARG A 536 28.11 -31.01 13.73
CA ARG A 536 27.92 -31.84 14.93
C ARG A 536 29.21 -32.05 15.73
N GLN A 537 30.36 -31.77 15.13
CA GLN A 537 31.63 -31.85 15.84
C GLN A 537 32.00 -30.51 16.48
N PRO A 538 32.52 -30.51 17.71
CA PRO A 538 33.01 -29.28 18.31
C PRO A 538 34.25 -28.82 17.55
N TYR A 539 34.02 -27.81 16.75
CA TYR A 539 35.01 -26.84 16.31
C TYR A 539 36.48 -27.23 16.26
N ARG A 540 36.93 -27.54 15.08
CA ARG A 540 38.25 -27.16 14.57
C ARG A 540 38.29 -27.64 13.14
N TRP A 541 38.12 -26.76 12.17
CA TRP A 541 38.28 -27.11 10.75
C TRP A 541 39.60 -27.84 10.46
N GLY A 542 40.64 -27.65 11.28
CA GLY A 542 41.89 -28.37 11.22
C GLY A 542 41.87 -29.79 11.80
N GLU A 543 40.84 -30.22 12.51
CA GLU A 543 40.67 -31.57 13.03
C GLU A 543 39.77 -32.45 12.16
N VAL A 544 38.94 -31.84 11.29
CA VAL A 544 38.09 -32.57 10.34
C VAL A 544 38.93 -33.38 9.35
N GLU A 545 40.14 -32.93 9.05
CA GLU A 545 41.07 -33.66 8.21
C GLU A 545 41.71 -34.89 8.90
N ARG A 546 41.54 -35.06 10.22
CA ARG A 546 42.22 -36.08 11.02
C ARG A 546 41.30 -37.13 11.63
N THR A 547 39.99 -37.03 11.48
CA THR A 547 39.03 -37.95 12.11
C THR A 547 38.29 -38.80 11.06
N ALA A 548 37.59 -39.86 11.48
CA ALA A 548 36.76 -40.72 10.63
C ALA A 548 35.56 -40.04 9.94
N GLU A 549 35.39 -38.77 10.11
CA GLU A 549 34.32 -37.97 9.51
C GLU A 549 34.45 -37.75 7.99
N PRO A 550 35.66 -37.62 7.41
CA PRO A 550 35.81 -37.62 5.96
C PRO A 550 35.26 -38.86 5.29
N GLN A 551 35.35 -40.03 5.94
CA GLN A 551 34.78 -41.27 5.41
C GLN A 551 33.25 -41.24 5.44
N ARG A 552 32.64 -40.79 6.52
CA ARG A 552 31.16 -40.60 6.59
C ARG A 552 30.65 -39.60 5.59
N LEU A 553 31.38 -38.55 5.33
CA LEU A 553 31.07 -37.57 4.28
C LEU A 553 31.18 -38.20 2.89
N LYS A 554 32.23 -38.98 2.68
CA LYS A 554 32.41 -39.74 1.45
C LYS A 554 31.32 -40.78 1.27
N ASP A 555 30.96 -41.53 2.31
CA ASP A 555 29.88 -42.50 2.31
C ASP A 555 28.52 -41.84 2.00
N LEU A 556 28.28 -40.64 2.50
CA LEU A 556 27.12 -39.83 2.17
C LEU A 556 27.13 -39.34 0.72
N VAL A 557 28.32 -39.07 0.16
CA VAL A 557 28.51 -38.68 -1.26
C VAL A 557 28.40 -39.90 -2.17
N ASP A 558 29.04 -41.01 -1.82
CA ASP A 558 29.05 -42.23 -2.59
C ASP A 558 27.71 -42.98 -2.54
N TRP A 559 26.88 -42.66 -1.56
CA TRP A 559 25.54 -43.20 -1.39
C TRP A 559 24.55 -42.81 -2.51
N GLU A 560 24.82 -41.80 -3.31
CA GLU A 560 23.98 -41.38 -4.43
C GLU A 560 24.45 -41.84 -5.81
N ILE A 561 25.64 -42.42 -5.92
CA ILE A 561 26.13 -43.02 -7.13
C ILE A 561 25.66 -44.47 -7.20
#